data_2e841d252d2e2845a269a82d8341e864
#
_entry.id   2e841d252d2e2845a269a82d8341e864
#
_cell.length_a   1.000
_cell.length_b   1.000
_cell.length_c   1.000
_cell.angle_alpha   90.00
_cell.angle_beta   90.00
_cell.angle_gamma   90.00
#
_symmetry.space_group_name_H-M   'P 1'
#
loop_
_entity.id
_entity.type
_entity.pdbx_description
1 polymer ?
#
loop_
_entity_poly.entity_id
_entity_poly.type
_entity_poly.pdbx_seq_one_letter_code
_entity_poly.pdbx_strand_id
1 'polypeptide(L)'
;ASAAIKRYLELGNALNATALDAIGTKYVCLLNATDLKAINPSSLKLVSLNPSACSQETKNILYQKAKEAFSDQHHSPAYYELILPYLGGAPAADLKVLSKDDVNMNVSTFVTLRRDSLMLLTPGEVRGLLGVQLPGLAQWQSRAPVRDWVALQKQSELDELHIGLTGGVQEGYINLVTPKFPAMSSAPLGTVAMVFHLLPALLLSFLTVSILS
;
A
#
# COMPACT_ATOMS: atom_id res chain seq x y z
N ALA A 1 30.99 -10.63 -7.22
CA ALA A 1 30.65 -9.26 -7.59
C ALA A 1 30.51 -8.35 -6.36
N SER A 2 29.71 -8.68 -5.33
CA SER A 2 29.53 -7.84 -4.12
C SER A 2 30.86 -7.50 -3.42
N ALA A 3 31.77 -8.47 -3.23
CA ALA A 3 33.07 -8.22 -2.63
C ALA A 3 33.97 -7.28 -3.47
N ALA A 4 33.88 -7.38 -4.80
CA ALA A 4 34.63 -6.48 -5.68
C ALA A 4 34.09 -5.04 -5.62
N ILE A 5 32.77 -4.85 -5.58
CA ILE A 5 32.14 -3.53 -5.43
C ILE A 5 32.51 -2.93 -4.07
N LYS A 6 32.43 -3.73 -3.00
CA LYS A 6 32.85 -3.30 -1.66
C LYS A 6 34.31 -2.84 -1.66
N ARG A 7 35.20 -3.63 -2.25
CA ARG A 7 36.61 -3.27 -2.36
C ARG A 7 36.84 -1.99 -3.18
N TYR A 8 36.08 -1.81 -4.24
CA TYR A 8 36.12 -0.59 -5.05
C TYR A 8 35.77 0.66 -4.24
N LEU A 9 34.73 0.57 -3.41
CA LEU A 9 34.31 1.66 -2.52
C LEU A 9 35.30 1.90 -1.38
N GLU A 10 35.87 0.82 -0.78
CA GLU A 10 36.91 0.92 0.27
C GLU A 10 38.18 1.62 -0.23
N LEU A 11 38.47 1.58 -1.52
CA LEU A 11 39.55 2.30 -2.15
C LEU A 11 39.25 3.79 -2.37
N GLY A 12 38.09 4.29 -1.90
CA GLY A 12 37.71 5.69 -2.04
C GLY A 12 37.09 6.03 -3.38
N ASN A 13 36.78 5.06 -4.24
CA ASN A 13 36.11 5.31 -5.50
C ASN A 13 34.62 5.58 -5.32
N ALA A 14 34.05 6.45 -6.17
CA ALA A 14 32.65 6.80 -6.14
C ALA A 14 31.85 5.96 -7.17
N LEU A 15 30.58 5.69 -6.84
CA LEU A 15 29.59 5.11 -7.77
C LEU A 15 29.12 6.19 -8.75
N ASN A 16 30.00 6.56 -9.67
CA ASN A 16 29.68 7.46 -10.77
C ASN A 16 28.94 6.72 -11.90
N ALA A 17 28.56 7.43 -12.97
CA ALA A 17 27.81 6.87 -14.09
C ALA A 17 28.52 5.65 -14.72
N THR A 18 29.83 5.74 -14.95
CA THR A 18 30.62 4.66 -15.53
C THR A 18 30.64 3.41 -14.63
N ALA A 19 30.79 3.60 -13.31
CA ALA A 19 30.76 2.51 -12.36
C ALA A 19 29.36 1.85 -12.28
N LEU A 20 28.30 2.65 -12.26
CA LEU A 20 26.92 2.17 -12.23
C LEU A 20 26.56 1.39 -13.51
N ASP A 21 27.01 1.87 -14.67
CA ASP A 21 26.81 1.18 -15.95
C ASP A 21 27.56 -0.15 -15.97
N ALA A 22 28.82 -0.16 -15.54
CA ALA A 22 29.66 -1.35 -15.49
C ALA A 22 29.12 -2.45 -14.57
N ILE A 23 28.56 -2.09 -13.40
CA ILE A 23 28.00 -3.08 -12.47
C ILE A 23 26.58 -3.49 -12.86
N GLY A 24 25.84 -2.63 -13.53
CA GLY A 24 24.46 -2.86 -13.98
C GLY A 24 23.42 -2.95 -12.89
N THR A 25 22.15 -2.90 -13.26
CA THR A 25 20.99 -2.88 -12.35
C THR A 25 21.01 -4.05 -11.35
N LYS A 26 21.35 -5.26 -11.80
CA LYS A 26 21.34 -6.46 -10.95
C LYS A 26 22.22 -6.30 -9.70
N TYR A 27 23.37 -5.68 -9.85
CA TYR A 27 24.31 -5.51 -8.73
C TYR A 27 24.00 -4.23 -7.94
N VAL A 28 23.46 -3.19 -8.58
CA VAL A 28 22.92 -2.00 -7.88
C VAL A 28 21.84 -2.42 -6.88
N CYS A 29 20.98 -3.38 -7.23
CA CYS A 29 19.96 -3.94 -6.33
C CYS A 29 20.54 -4.66 -5.10
N LEU A 30 21.80 -5.04 -5.09
CA LEU A 30 22.48 -5.73 -3.99
C LEU A 30 23.30 -4.79 -3.08
N LEU A 31 23.39 -3.51 -3.43
CA LEU A 31 24.07 -2.51 -2.61
C LEU A 31 23.28 -2.27 -1.31
N ASN A 32 24.00 -1.98 -0.25
CA ASN A 32 23.38 -1.56 1.01
C ASN A 32 22.87 -0.11 0.93
N ALA A 33 22.05 0.28 1.89
CA ALA A 33 21.44 1.62 1.92
C ALA A 33 22.48 2.76 1.98
N THR A 34 23.61 2.54 2.62
CA THR A 34 24.70 3.53 2.75
C THR A 34 25.34 3.78 1.39
N ASP A 35 25.68 2.70 0.67
CA ASP A 35 26.32 2.79 -0.65
C ASP A 35 25.35 3.40 -1.68
N LEU A 36 24.06 3.02 -1.64
CA LEU A 36 23.03 3.60 -2.49
C LEU A 36 22.85 5.11 -2.24
N LYS A 37 22.85 5.54 -0.98
CA LYS A 37 22.77 6.97 -0.62
C LYS A 37 23.98 7.76 -1.08
N ALA A 38 25.15 7.14 -1.17
CA ALA A 38 26.38 7.75 -1.65
C ALA A 38 26.42 7.97 -3.18
N ILE A 39 25.49 7.36 -3.95
CA ILE A 39 25.38 7.59 -5.40
C ILE A 39 25.12 9.07 -5.65
N ASN A 40 25.94 9.69 -6.51
CA ASN A 40 25.69 11.03 -7.00
C ASN A 40 24.44 11.04 -7.88
N PRO A 41 23.39 11.83 -7.56
CA PRO A 41 22.16 11.87 -8.35
C PRO A 41 22.40 12.11 -9.84
N SER A 42 23.31 13.02 -10.20
CA SER A 42 23.62 13.34 -11.59
C SER A 42 24.09 12.12 -12.40
N SER A 43 24.64 11.09 -11.74
CA SER A 43 25.04 9.85 -12.41
C SER A 43 23.84 9.12 -13.03
N LEU A 44 22.63 9.29 -12.46
CA LEU A 44 21.40 8.65 -12.98
C LEU A 44 20.93 9.27 -14.31
N LYS A 45 21.40 10.47 -14.68
CA LYS A 45 21.11 11.08 -15.98
C LYS A 45 21.82 10.36 -17.14
N LEU A 46 22.87 9.61 -16.83
CA LEU A 46 23.78 9.01 -17.83
C LEU A 46 23.72 7.48 -17.89
N VAL A 47 22.88 6.86 -17.05
CA VAL A 47 22.76 5.39 -16.98
C VAL A 47 21.30 4.97 -17.09
N SER A 48 21.07 3.81 -17.71
CA SER A 48 19.76 3.16 -17.78
C SER A 48 19.65 2.09 -16.71
N LEU A 49 19.03 2.43 -15.57
CA LEU A 49 18.71 1.47 -14.51
C LEU A 49 17.23 1.12 -14.54
N ASN A 50 16.92 -0.15 -14.32
CA ASN A 50 15.54 -0.62 -14.12
C ASN A 50 15.41 -1.33 -12.76
N PRO A 51 15.11 -0.60 -11.67
CA PRO A 51 15.07 -1.17 -10.33
C PRO A 51 13.81 -1.99 -10.02
N SER A 52 13.02 -2.37 -11.02
CA SER A 52 11.75 -3.10 -10.82
C SER A 52 11.90 -4.38 -9.97
N ALA A 53 13.02 -5.09 -10.11
CA ALA A 53 13.32 -6.31 -9.38
C ALA A 53 14.05 -6.09 -8.03
N CYS A 54 14.41 -4.85 -7.69
CA CYS A 54 15.10 -4.53 -6.44
C CYS A 54 14.17 -4.62 -5.23
N SER A 55 14.76 -4.66 -4.02
CA SER A 55 14.01 -4.53 -2.77
C SER A 55 13.25 -3.18 -2.72
N GLN A 56 12.18 -3.11 -1.95
CA GLN A 56 11.41 -1.86 -1.81
C GLN A 56 12.27 -0.72 -1.24
N GLU A 57 13.15 -1.02 -0.30
CA GLU A 57 14.08 -0.03 0.26
C GLU A 57 15.00 0.54 -0.82
N THR A 58 15.60 -0.32 -1.65
CA THR A 58 16.43 0.11 -2.78
C THR A 58 15.64 0.97 -3.77
N LYS A 59 14.42 0.57 -4.12
CA LYS A 59 13.53 1.37 -4.99
C LYS A 59 13.28 2.76 -4.41
N ASN A 60 13.00 2.85 -3.11
CA ASN A 60 12.74 4.12 -2.44
C ASN A 60 13.96 5.05 -2.51
N ILE A 61 15.16 4.54 -2.25
CA ILE A 61 16.40 5.33 -2.31
C ILE A 61 16.68 5.78 -3.75
N LEU A 62 16.58 4.87 -4.70
CA LEU A 62 16.83 5.21 -6.11
C LEU A 62 15.80 6.20 -6.66
N TYR A 63 14.53 6.10 -6.23
CA TYR A 63 13.52 7.10 -6.58
C TYR A 63 13.90 8.50 -6.08
N GLN A 64 14.32 8.63 -4.81
CA GLN A 64 14.76 9.92 -4.28
C GLN A 64 15.95 10.50 -5.05
N LYS A 65 16.91 9.63 -5.41
CA LYS A 65 18.05 10.03 -6.23
C LYS A 65 17.65 10.45 -7.63
N ALA A 66 16.70 9.76 -8.26
CA ALA A 66 16.18 10.14 -9.57
C ALA A 66 15.40 11.46 -9.50
N LYS A 67 14.56 11.65 -8.50
CA LYS A 67 13.84 12.92 -8.26
C LYS A 67 14.79 14.10 -8.11
N GLU A 68 15.90 13.92 -7.38
CA GLU A 68 16.95 14.93 -7.23
C GLU A 68 17.68 15.15 -8.56
N ALA A 69 18.06 14.09 -9.25
CA ALA A 69 18.76 14.16 -10.53
C ALA A 69 17.98 14.94 -11.60
N PHE A 70 16.68 14.72 -11.69
CA PHE A 70 15.81 15.33 -12.70
C PHE A 70 15.01 16.53 -12.20
N SER A 71 15.37 17.10 -11.05
CA SER A 71 14.66 18.22 -10.44
C SER A 71 14.59 19.48 -11.34
N ASP A 72 15.60 19.70 -12.17
CA ASP A 72 15.65 20.77 -13.17
C ASP A 72 14.62 20.59 -14.31
N GLN A 73 14.10 19.39 -14.50
CA GLN A 73 13.14 19.05 -15.55
C GLN A 73 11.72 18.80 -15.04
N HIS A 74 11.47 19.01 -13.75
CA HIS A 74 10.21 18.68 -13.07
C HIS A 74 8.95 19.29 -13.74
N HIS A 75 9.08 20.41 -14.41
CA HIS A 75 7.99 21.05 -15.15
C HIS A 75 8.00 20.74 -16.66
N SER A 76 8.88 19.87 -17.10
CA SER A 76 8.95 19.43 -18.49
C SER A 76 8.02 18.26 -18.75
N PRO A 77 7.34 18.20 -19.91
CA PRO A 77 6.57 17.00 -20.31
C PRO A 77 7.42 15.72 -20.34
N ALA A 78 8.73 15.83 -20.52
CA ALA A 78 9.65 14.69 -20.51
C ALA A 78 9.94 14.15 -19.10
N TYR A 79 9.60 14.89 -18.03
CA TYR A 79 9.93 14.48 -16.66
C TYR A 79 9.37 13.10 -16.31
N TYR A 80 8.13 12.82 -16.70
CA TYR A 80 7.51 11.53 -16.44
C TYR A 80 8.33 10.36 -17.00
N GLU A 81 8.78 10.46 -18.24
CA GLU A 81 9.59 9.42 -18.89
C GLU A 81 10.93 9.19 -18.17
N LEU A 82 11.53 10.26 -17.64
CA LEU A 82 12.82 10.20 -16.93
C LEU A 82 12.70 9.49 -15.58
N ILE A 83 11.61 9.71 -14.85
CA ILE A 83 11.39 9.09 -13.53
C ILE A 83 10.65 7.75 -13.60
N LEU A 84 10.05 7.41 -14.76
CA LEU A 84 9.23 6.23 -14.96
C LEU A 84 9.89 4.93 -14.45
N PRO A 85 11.17 4.62 -14.71
CA PRO A 85 11.81 3.41 -14.22
C PRO A 85 11.89 3.32 -12.69
N TYR A 86 11.82 4.46 -11.99
CA TYR A 86 12.01 4.58 -10.55
C TYR A 86 10.69 4.68 -9.78
N LEU A 87 9.54 4.81 -10.45
CA LEU A 87 8.22 5.06 -9.82
C LEU A 87 7.79 3.99 -8.81
N GLY A 88 8.33 2.77 -8.91
CA GLY A 88 8.13 1.73 -7.90
C GLY A 88 8.63 2.08 -6.48
N GLY A 89 9.40 3.18 -6.33
CA GLY A 89 9.83 3.74 -5.05
C GLY A 89 9.13 5.03 -4.64
N ALA A 90 8.22 5.55 -5.48
CA ALA A 90 7.57 6.85 -5.27
C ALA A 90 6.63 6.84 -4.04
N PRO A 91 6.72 7.85 -3.14
CA PRO A 91 5.76 8.03 -2.07
C PRO A 91 4.43 8.57 -2.61
N ALA A 92 3.35 8.35 -1.84
CA ALA A 92 2.00 8.78 -2.24
C ALA A 92 1.92 10.29 -2.54
N ALA A 93 2.62 11.12 -1.77
CA ALA A 93 2.62 12.58 -1.98
C ALA A 93 3.11 12.97 -3.39
N ASP A 94 4.15 12.31 -3.89
CA ASP A 94 4.69 12.59 -5.22
C ASP A 94 3.77 12.06 -6.32
N LEU A 95 3.14 10.88 -6.12
CA LEU A 95 2.14 10.34 -7.04
C LEU A 95 0.90 11.24 -7.14
N LYS A 96 0.47 11.86 -6.02
CA LYS A 96 -0.61 12.86 -6.00
C LYS A 96 -0.28 14.13 -6.77
N VAL A 97 0.98 14.56 -6.75
CA VAL A 97 1.42 15.67 -7.61
C VAL A 97 1.38 15.24 -9.08
N LEU A 98 1.97 14.09 -9.38
CA LEU A 98 2.04 13.55 -10.74
C LEU A 98 0.65 13.29 -11.37
N SER A 99 -0.37 13.01 -10.54
CA SER A 99 -1.75 12.81 -11.00
C SER A 99 -2.39 14.06 -11.61
N LYS A 100 -1.77 15.24 -11.46
CA LYS A 100 -2.24 16.51 -12.00
C LYS A 100 -1.62 16.85 -13.37
N ASP A 101 -0.67 16.03 -13.82
CA ASP A 101 0.14 16.32 -15.00
C ASP A 101 -0.28 15.50 -16.24
N ASP A 102 -1.45 14.83 -16.21
CA ASP A 102 -2.01 14.05 -17.32
C ASP A 102 -1.01 13.08 -17.98
N VAL A 103 -0.23 12.39 -17.15
CA VAL A 103 0.90 11.54 -17.59
C VAL A 103 0.48 10.28 -18.35
N ASN A 104 -0.80 9.91 -18.34
CA ASN A 104 -1.35 8.73 -19.01
C ASN A 104 -0.57 7.44 -18.69
N MET A 105 -0.27 7.22 -17.40
CA MET A 105 0.47 6.08 -16.92
C MET A 105 -0.14 4.76 -17.39
N ASN A 106 0.69 3.85 -17.89
CA ASN A 106 0.23 2.53 -18.26
C ASN A 106 -0.20 1.74 -16.99
N VAL A 107 -1.27 0.94 -17.10
CA VAL A 107 -1.76 0.12 -15.98
C VAL A 107 -0.72 -0.88 -15.50
N SER A 108 0.13 -1.41 -16.38
CA SER A 108 1.24 -2.29 -15.98
C SER A 108 2.25 -1.58 -15.06
N THR A 109 2.52 -0.30 -15.27
CA THR A 109 3.33 0.54 -14.38
C THR A 109 2.59 0.81 -13.07
N PHE A 110 1.31 1.18 -13.16
CA PHE A 110 0.48 1.48 -11.99
C PHE A 110 0.46 0.32 -10.97
N VAL A 111 0.31 -0.92 -11.42
CA VAL A 111 0.29 -2.10 -10.53
C VAL A 111 1.65 -2.44 -9.93
N THR A 112 2.74 -1.85 -10.41
CA THR A 112 4.10 -2.00 -9.86
C THR A 112 4.50 -0.87 -8.92
N LEU A 113 3.65 0.13 -8.74
CA LEU A 113 3.87 1.20 -7.77
C LEU A 113 4.02 0.64 -6.35
N ARG A 114 4.68 1.39 -5.50
CA ARG A 114 4.79 1.05 -4.07
C ARG A 114 3.40 0.85 -3.48
N ARG A 115 3.16 -0.36 -2.93
CA ARG A 115 1.84 -0.75 -2.42
C ARG A 115 1.29 0.26 -1.41
N ASP A 116 2.09 0.67 -0.41
CA ASP A 116 1.64 1.61 0.62
C ASP A 116 1.24 2.96 0.03
N SER A 117 1.95 3.41 -1.01
CA SER A 117 1.62 4.65 -1.71
C SER A 117 0.33 4.53 -2.52
N LEU A 118 0.15 3.40 -3.19
CA LEU A 118 -1.03 3.12 -4.01
C LEU A 118 -2.31 3.08 -3.16
N MET A 119 -2.25 2.44 -1.97
CA MET A 119 -3.39 2.38 -1.04
C MET A 119 -3.86 3.75 -0.53
N LEU A 120 -3.03 4.79 -0.63
CA LEU A 120 -3.34 6.16 -0.21
C LEU A 120 -3.87 7.06 -1.32
N LEU A 121 -4.00 6.54 -2.55
CA LEU A 121 -4.54 7.29 -3.68
C LEU A 121 -6.06 7.21 -3.70
N THR A 122 -6.69 8.34 -3.96
CA THR A 122 -8.13 8.43 -4.22
C THR A 122 -8.48 8.02 -5.66
N PRO A 123 -9.74 7.65 -5.96
CA PRO A 123 -10.17 7.37 -7.33
C PRO A 123 -9.89 8.53 -8.30
N GLY A 124 -10.07 9.78 -7.87
CA GLY A 124 -9.74 10.96 -8.67
C GLY A 124 -8.25 11.07 -9.01
N GLU A 125 -7.36 10.77 -8.06
CA GLU A 125 -5.91 10.75 -8.27
C GLU A 125 -5.49 9.60 -9.21
N VAL A 126 -6.13 8.44 -9.09
CA VAL A 126 -5.91 7.30 -10.00
C VAL A 126 -6.38 7.64 -11.41
N ARG A 127 -7.53 8.34 -11.56
CA ARG A 127 -7.98 8.86 -12.86
C ARG A 127 -6.93 9.78 -13.46
N GLY A 128 -6.38 10.72 -12.68
CA GLY A 128 -5.35 11.66 -13.16
C GLY A 128 -4.06 10.97 -13.58
N LEU A 129 -3.62 9.93 -12.85
CA LEU A 129 -2.42 9.16 -13.22
C LEU A 129 -2.62 8.35 -14.50
N LEU A 130 -3.74 7.65 -14.63
CA LEU A 130 -3.99 6.73 -15.74
C LEU A 130 -4.54 7.43 -17.00
N GLY A 131 -5.25 8.53 -16.84
CA GLY A 131 -5.82 9.28 -17.96
C GLY A 131 -6.55 8.37 -18.93
N VAL A 132 -6.14 8.36 -20.20
CA VAL A 132 -6.73 7.52 -21.28
C VAL A 132 -6.53 6.01 -21.04
N GLN A 133 -5.61 5.60 -20.16
CA GLN A 133 -5.38 4.19 -19.83
C GLN A 133 -6.33 3.67 -18.73
N LEU A 134 -7.11 4.55 -18.11
CA LEU A 134 -8.00 4.21 -16.98
C LEU A 134 -8.93 3.00 -17.25
N PRO A 135 -9.55 2.82 -18.42
CA PRO A 135 -10.41 1.66 -18.68
C PRO A 135 -9.70 0.31 -18.53
N GLY A 136 -8.39 0.27 -18.77
CA GLY A 136 -7.58 -0.94 -18.60
C GLY A 136 -7.51 -1.42 -17.15
N LEU A 137 -7.78 -0.55 -16.16
CA LEU A 137 -7.75 -0.91 -14.74
C LEU A 137 -8.81 -1.96 -14.38
N ALA A 138 -9.97 -1.95 -15.06
CA ALA A 138 -11.05 -2.91 -14.81
C ALA A 138 -10.60 -4.37 -14.95
N GLN A 139 -9.66 -4.67 -15.85
CA GLN A 139 -9.12 -6.02 -16.07
C GLN A 139 -8.28 -6.51 -14.87
N TRP A 140 -7.84 -5.60 -14.00
CA TRP A 140 -7.03 -5.89 -12.82
C TRP A 140 -7.84 -5.92 -11.53
N GLN A 141 -9.14 -5.64 -11.57
CA GLN A 141 -10.00 -5.52 -10.39
C GLN A 141 -9.89 -6.71 -9.43
N SER A 142 -9.79 -7.94 -9.94
CA SER A 142 -9.72 -9.16 -9.12
C SER A 142 -8.32 -9.50 -8.61
N ARG A 143 -7.30 -8.76 -9.00
CA ARG A 143 -5.89 -9.02 -8.70
C ARG A 143 -5.30 -7.95 -7.79
N ALA A 144 -4.46 -8.36 -6.83
CA ALA A 144 -3.64 -7.39 -6.09
C ALA A 144 -2.66 -6.69 -7.05
N PRO A 145 -2.34 -5.41 -6.82
CA PRO A 145 -2.79 -4.55 -5.72
C PRO A 145 -4.13 -3.84 -5.98
N VAL A 146 -4.71 -3.92 -7.19
CA VAL A 146 -5.93 -3.18 -7.57
C VAL A 146 -7.13 -3.62 -6.74
N ARG A 147 -7.34 -4.93 -6.56
CA ARG A 147 -8.39 -5.48 -5.68
C ARG A 147 -8.33 -4.87 -4.29
N ASP A 148 -7.13 -4.82 -3.72
CA ASP A 148 -6.93 -4.35 -2.36
C ASP A 148 -7.17 -2.84 -2.23
N TRP A 149 -6.81 -2.09 -3.27
CA TRP A 149 -7.09 -0.66 -3.37
C TRP A 149 -8.59 -0.38 -3.51
N VAL A 150 -9.29 -1.11 -4.41
CA VAL A 150 -10.75 -0.99 -4.61
C VAL A 150 -11.50 -1.20 -3.29
N ALA A 151 -11.11 -2.21 -2.50
CA ALA A 151 -11.74 -2.51 -1.22
C ALA A 151 -11.64 -1.39 -0.16
N LEU A 152 -10.73 -0.44 -0.35
CA LEU A 152 -10.54 0.71 0.55
C LEU A 152 -11.31 1.96 0.08
N GLN A 153 -11.80 1.99 -1.16
CA GLN A 153 -12.48 3.15 -1.72
C GLN A 153 -13.98 3.07 -1.48
N LYS A 154 -14.66 4.22 -1.44
CA LYS A 154 -16.13 4.26 -1.45
C LYS A 154 -16.65 3.81 -2.80
N GLN A 155 -17.71 3.01 -2.81
CA GLN A 155 -18.28 2.56 -4.08
C GLN A 155 -18.78 3.72 -4.94
N SER A 156 -19.38 4.74 -4.33
CA SER A 156 -19.82 5.95 -5.03
C SER A 156 -18.69 6.66 -5.80
N GLU A 157 -17.50 6.76 -5.17
CA GLU A 157 -16.31 7.36 -5.81
C GLU A 157 -15.72 6.47 -6.91
N LEU A 158 -15.84 5.14 -6.79
CA LEU A 158 -15.46 4.20 -7.85
C LEU A 158 -16.41 4.29 -9.05
N ASP A 159 -17.71 4.46 -8.80
CA ASP A 159 -18.73 4.59 -9.85
C ASP A 159 -18.52 5.85 -10.70
N GLU A 160 -17.99 6.93 -10.10
CA GLU A 160 -17.61 8.15 -10.82
C GLU A 160 -16.49 7.94 -11.85
N LEU A 161 -15.73 6.85 -11.75
CA LEU A 161 -14.71 6.51 -12.75
C LEU A 161 -15.30 5.99 -14.05
N HIS A 162 -16.57 5.54 -14.04
CA HIS A 162 -17.31 4.99 -15.19
C HIS A 162 -16.63 3.81 -15.90
N ILE A 163 -15.86 2.99 -15.15
CA ILE A 163 -15.16 1.81 -15.67
C ILE A 163 -15.65 0.49 -15.06
N GLY A 164 -16.72 0.53 -14.27
CA GLY A 164 -17.39 -0.66 -13.74
C GLY A 164 -16.66 -1.37 -12.61
N LEU A 165 -15.82 -0.68 -11.83
CA LEU A 165 -15.20 -1.25 -10.64
C LEU A 165 -16.25 -1.51 -9.56
N THR A 166 -16.19 -2.69 -8.94
CA THR A 166 -17.09 -3.13 -7.86
C THR A 166 -16.31 -3.66 -6.67
N GLY A 167 -16.93 -3.70 -5.49
CA GLY A 167 -16.31 -4.23 -4.28
C GLY A 167 -15.73 -3.17 -3.34
N GLY A 168 -16.04 -1.88 -3.59
CA GLY A 168 -15.77 -0.78 -2.68
C GLY A 168 -16.67 -0.79 -1.45
N VAL A 169 -16.38 0.12 -0.52
CA VAL A 169 -17.17 0.32 0.70
C VAL A 169 -18.51 0.96 0.33
N GLN A 170 -19.61 0.29 0.72
CA GLN A 170 -20.96 0.82 0.52
C GLN A 170 -21.24 1.89 1.56
N GLU A 171 -21.65 3.09 1.13
CA GLU A 171 -22.07 4.15 2.02
C GLU A 171 -23.50 3.88 2.55
N GLY A 172 -23.72 4.17 3.82
CA GLY A 172 -25.02 3.99 4.47
C GLY A 172 -25.30 2.58 5.02
N TYR A 173 -24.39 1.62 4.87
CA TYR A 173 -24.49 0.33 5.54
C TYR A 173 -23.62 0.29 6.79
N ILE A 174 -24.28 0.09 7.93
CA ILE A 174 -23.58 -0.31 9.15
C ILE A 174 -23.28 -1.80 9.00
N ASN A 175 -22.03 -2.17 8.80
CA ASN A 175 -21.61 -3.56 8.88
C ASN A 175 -21.74 -4.00 10.35
N LEU A 176 -22.92 -4.51 10.70
CA LEU A 176 -23.10 -5.25 11.94
C LEU A 176 -22.37 -6.59 11.76
N VAL A 177 -21.09 -6.62 12.07
CA VAL A 177 -20.39 -7.87 12.32
C VAL A 177 -21.02 -8.44 13.59
N THR A 178 -22.04 -9.26 13.45
CA THR A 178 -22.53 -10.09 14.55
C THR A 178 -21.36 -10.98 14.95
N PRO A 179 -20.81 -10.84 16.17
CA PRO A 179 -19.80 -11.78 16.63
C PRO A 179 -20.42 -13.17 16.57
N LYS A 180 -19.81 -14.11 15.86
CA LYS A 180 -20.13 -15.51 15.95
C LYS A 180 -19.74 -15.94 17.37
N PHE A 181 -20.67 -15.90 18.29
CA PHE A 181 -20.50 -16.60 19.53
C PHE A 181 -20.32 -18.08 19.20
N PRO A 182 -19.27 -18.75 19.70
CA PRO A 182 -19.20 -20.19 19.58
C PRO A 182 -20.50 -20.74 20.17
N ALA A 183 -21.18 -21.61 19.41
CA ALA A 183 -22.37 -22.27 19.91
C ALA A 183 -22.01 -22.88 21.26
N MET A 184 -22.59 -22.36 22.33
CA MET A 184 -22.50 -23.01 23.63
C MET A 184 -23.11 -24.40 23.39
N SER A 185 -22.29 -25.43 23.51
CA SER A 185 -22.76 -26.81 23.56
C SER A 185 -23.87 -26.84 24.61
N SER A 186 -25.04 -27.24 24.18
CA SER A 186 -26.21 -27.39 25.04
C SER A 186 -25.86 -28.29 26.21
N ALA A 187 -25.48 -27.71 27.34
CA ALA A 187 -25.51 -28.41 28.60
C ALA A 187 -26.98 -28.73 28.90
N PRO A 188 -27.32 -29.95 29.36
CA PRO A 188 -28.69 -30.31 29.55
C PRO A 188 -29.32 -29.38 30.59
N LEU A 189 -30.47 -28.80 30.21
CA LEU A 189 -31.32 -27.87 30.97
C LEU A 189 -31.95 -28.50 32.22
N GLY A 190 -31.31 -29.49 32.87
CA GLY A 190 -31.84 -30.22 33.98
C GLY A 190 -31.49 -29.71 35.39
N THR A 191 -30.46 -28.90 35.56
CA THR A 191 -29.94 -28.58 36.90
C THR A 191 -30.08 -27.13 37.32
N VAL A 192 -30.41 -26.22 36.42
CA VAL A 192 -30.53 -24.78 36.78
C VAL A 192 -31.96 -24.37 37.19
N ALA A 193 -32.98 -25.15 36.80
CA ALA A 193 -34.37 -24.83 37.14
C ALA A 193 -34.74 -25.07 38.62
N MET A 194 -33.96 -25.87 39.35
CA MET A 194 -34.25 -26.14 40.79
C MET A 194 -33.77 -25.06 41.75
N VAL A 195 -32.81 -24.21 41.37
CA VAL A 195 -32.24 -23.23 42.28
C VAL A 195 -33.09 -21.94 42.33
N PHE A 196 -33.82 -21.61 41.27
CA PHE A 196 -34.66 -20.41 41.21
C PHE A 196 -36.01 -20.53 41.95
N HIS A 197 -36.50 -21.74 42.26
CA HIS A 197 -37.77 -21.94 43.02
C HIS A 197 -37.60 -21.90 44.55
N LEU A 198 -36.40 -21.99 45.08
CA LEU A 198 -36.18 -21.97 46.54
C LEU A 198 -35.95 -20.56 47.10
N LEU A 199 -35.50 -19.62 46.30
CA LEU A 199 -35.25 -18.23 46.77
C LEU A 199 -36.48 -17.46 47.18
N PRO A 200 -37.64 -17.49 46.52
CA PRO A 200 -38.82 -16.77 46.96
C PRO A 200 -39.47 -17.40 48.24
N ALA A 201 -39.30 -18.69 48.46
CA ALA A 201 -39.86 -19.34 49.68
C ALA A 201 -39.06 -18.96 50.93
N LEU A 202 -37.76 -18.77 50.86
CA LEU A 202 -36.94 -18.33 51.97
C LEU A 202 -37.16 -16.85 52.32
N LEU A 203 -37.37 -15.98 51.33
CA LEU A 203 -37.67 -14.57 51.55
C LEU A 203 -39.06 -14.36 52.21
N LEU A 204 -40.05 -15.16 51.88
CA LEU A 204 -41.37 -15.16 52.52
C LEU A 204 -41.33 -15.62 53.98
N SER A 205 -40.46 -16.59 54.32
CA SER A 205 -40.32 -17.07 55.73
C SER A 205 -39.67 -15.99 56.62
N PHE A 206 -38.73 -15.20 56.10
CA PHE A 206 -38.11 -14.10 56.87
C PHE A 206 -39.09 -12.93 57.08
N LEU A 207 -39.97 -12.65 56.13
CA LEU A 207 -40.97 -11.57 56.28
C LEU A 207 -42.06 -11.91 57.30
N THR A 208 -42.45 -13.19 57.41
CA THR A 208 -43.50 -13.60 58.43
C THR A 208 -42.98 -13.62 59.86
N VAL A 209 -41.68 -13.87 60.06
CA VAL A 209 -41.10 -13.81 61.43
C VAL A 209 -40.92 -12.36 61.92
N SER A 210 -40.70 -11.41 61.00
CA SER A 210 -40.51 -10.00 61.36
C SER A 210 -41.85 -9.25 61.70
N ILE A 211 -42.99 -9.85 61.37
CA ILE A 211 -44.32 -9.22 61.68
C ILE A 211 -44.95 -9.73 63.01
N LEU A 212 -44.36 -10.83 63.58
CA LEU A 212 -44.88 -11.46 64.79
C LEU A 212 -44.04 -11.25 66.06
N SER A 213 -43.04 -10.34 66.02
CA SER A 213 -42.24 -9.96 67.18
C SER A 213 -42.38 -8.48 67.56
#